data_1228b3a556a89262b8d8319771da910c
#
_entry.id   1228b3a556a89262b8d8319771da910c
#
_cell.length_a   1.000
_cell.length_b   1.000
_cell.length_c   1.000
_cell.angle_alpha   90.00
_cell.angle_beta   90.00
_cell.angle_gamma   90.00
#
_symmetry.space_group_name_H-M   'P 1'
#
loop_
_entity.id
_entity.type
_entity.pdbx_description
1 polymer ?
#
loop_
_entity_poly.entity_id
_entity_poly.type
_entity_poly.pdbx_seq_one_letter_code
_entity_poly.pdbx_strand_id
1 'polypeptide(L)'
;MKICLTTFVQGHLYQEYLPMLIYSIGKAYPEYDVKIFLHDTLRDDLRPALDMIRSTYDRFEIREHTFADCPNMNSLVARSLRWVLWDESFRDYDYLYTIDIDMFYIREPQELMEQHIEHMNYIGSDCVSNFRRINVIRHTPFEIMRLFKWGGIRGVIDMLKTDR
;
A
#
# COMPACT_ATOMS: atom_id res chain seq x y z
N MET A 1 -14.46 -1.07 10.73
CA MET A 1 -13.79 -1.25 9.44
C MET A 1 -12.30 -1.23 9.68
N LYS A 2 -11.58 -2.30 9.33
CA LYS A 2 -10.12 -2.38 9.43
C LYS A 2 -9.50 -2.15 8.07
N ILE A 3 -8.56 -1.23 8.00
CA ILE A 3 -7.92 -0.80 6.76
C ILE A 3 -6.41 -1.01 6.91
N CYS A 4 -5.79 -1.60 5.90
CA CYS A 4 -4.36 -1.73 5.81
C CYS A 4 -3.83 -1.03 4.55
N LEU A 5 -2.92 -0.08 4.73
CA LEU A 5 -2.12 0.46 3.65
C LEU A 5 -0.90 -0.45 3.45
N THR A 6 -0.64 -0.83 2.21
CA THR A 6 0.47 -1.75 1.93
C THR A 6 1.30 -1.29 0.73
N THR A 7 2.60 -1.51 0.80
CA THR A 7 3.51 -1.26 -0.31
C THR A 7 4.65 -2.28 -0.35
N PHE A 8 5.18 -2.51 -1.56
CA PHE A 8 6.40 -3.27 -1.78
C PHE A 8 7.52 -2.34 -2.25
N VAL A 9 8.68 -2.44 -1.62
CA VAL A 9 9.84 -1.56 -1.84
C VAL A 9 11.05 -2.38 -2.23
N GLN A 10 11.68 -2.01 -3.33
CA GLN A 10 12.91 -2.59 -3.83
C GLN A 10 13.96 -1.50 -3.96
N GLY A 11 15.15 -1.76 -3.41
CA GLY A 11 16.30 -0.87 -3.48
C GLY A 11 16.42 0.09 -2.29
N HIS A 12 17.65 0.26 -1.82
CA HIS A 12 17.97 1.06 -0.62
C HIS A 12 17.60 2.54 -0.75
N LEU A 13 17.61 3.09 -1.96
CA LEU A 13 17.27 4.49 -2.19
C LEU A 13 15.80 4.78 -1.83
N TYR A 14 14.90 3.89 -2.23
CA TYR A 14 13.47 4.06 -1.95
C TYR A 14 13.12 3.90 -0.46
N GLN A 15 13.96 3.24 0.32
CA GLN A 15 13.74 3.14 1.77
C GLN A 15 13.83 4.51 2.47
N GLU A 16 14.45 5.53 1.88
CA GLU A 16 14.52 6.88 2.45
C GLU A 16 13.16 7.52 2.67
N TYR A 17 12.15 7.11 1.91
CA TYR A 17 10.78 7.59 2.04
C TYR A 17 10.00 6.95 3.20
N LEU A 18 10.47 5.82 3.77
CA LEU A 18 9.76 5.08 4.81
C LEU A 18 9.36 5.93 6.01
N PRO A 19 10.27 6.69 6.66
CA PRO A 19 9.90 7.47 7.83
C PRO A 19 8.85 8.54 7.50
N MET A 20 8.99 9.22 6.36
CA MET A 20 8.06 10.26 5.91
C MET A 20 6.67 9.67 5.64
N LEU A 21 6.60 8.56 4.91
CA LEU A 21 5.34 7.88 4.59
C LEU A 21 4.61 7.46 5.87
N ILE A 22 5.28 6.68 6.74
CA ILE A 22 4.69 6.15 7.97
C ILE A 22 4.25 7.28 8.91
N TYR A 23 5.10 8.29 9.09
CA TYR A 23 4.76 9.46 9.90
C TYR A 23 3.53 10.19 9.38
N SER A 24 3.46 10.43 8.06
CA SER A 24 2.34 11.15 7.45
C SER A 24 1.03 10.38 7.58
N ILE A 25 1.06 9.05 7.39
CA ILE A 25 -0.11 8.20 7.62
C ILE A 25 -0.54 8.25 9.08
N GLY A 26 0.38 8.05 10.03
CA GLY A 26 0.09 8.08 11.46
C GLY A 26 -0.49 9.42 11.94
N LYS A 27 -0.14 10.53 11.27
CA LYS A 27 -0.72 11.86 11.55
C LYS A 27 -2.07 12.08 10.89
N ALA A 28 -2.23 11.62 9.66
CA ALA A 28 -3.45 11.83 8.89
C ALA A 28 -4.55 10.82 9.27
N TYR A 29 -4.17 9.55 9.46
CA TYR A 29 -5.07 8.41 9.64
C TYR A 29 -4.53 7.45 10.70
N PRO A 30 -4.50 7.84 11.98
CA PRO A 30 -3.91 7.03 13.05
C PRO A 30 -4.65 5.70 13.29
N GLU A 31 -5.86 5.56 12.75
CA GLU A 31 -6.68 4.37 12.80
C GLU A 31 -6.29 3.29 11.78
N TYR A 32 -5.48 3.60 10.77
CA TYR A 32 -5.06 2.66 9.74
C TYR A 32 -3.83 1.86 10.18
N ASP A 33 -3.71 0.64 9.68
CA ASP A 33 -2.49 -0.16 9.79
C ASP A 33 -1.64 0.02 8.51
N VAL A 34 -0.33 -0.07 8.66
CA VAL A 34 0.62 0.03 7.54
C VAL A 34 1.49 -1.22 7.52
N LYS A 35 1.54 -1.90 6.38
CA LYS A 35 2.42 -3.04 6.17
C LYS A 35 3.33 -2.77 4.97
N ILE A 36 4.62 -2.74 5.25
CA ILE A 36 5.66 -2.46 4.27
C ILE A 36 6.48 -3.71 4.05
N PHE A 37 6.63 -4.09 2.81
CA PHE A 37 7.36 -5.26 2.38
C PHE A 37 8.59 -4.84 1.61
N LEU A 38 9.76 -5.12 2.18
CA LEU A 38 11.05 -4.81 1.58
C LEU A 38 11.60 -6.04 0.84
N HIS A 39 12.14 -5.83 -0.35
CA HIS A 39 12.95 -6.85 -0.99
C HIS A 39 14.29 -7.03 -0.26
N ASP A 40 14.87 -5.92 0.15
CA ASP A 40 16.18 -5.85 0.79
C ASP A 40 16.07 -5.81 2.32
N THR A 41 17.20 -5.85 3.00
CA THR A 41 17.29 -5.55 4.43
C THR A 41 17.00 -4.07 4.69
N LEU A 42 16.31 -3.78 5.78
CA LEU A 42 16.08 -2.41 6.23
C LEU A 42 17.41 -1.73 6.58
N ARG A 43 17.61 -0.54 6.06
CA ARG A 43 18.78 0.29 6.35
C ARG A 43 18.83 0.65 7.84
N ASP A 44 20.00 0.45 8.44
CA ASP A 44 20.21 0.71 9.87
C ASP A 44 20.10 2.19 10.24
N ASP A 45 20.46 3.09 9.34
CA ASP A 45 20.37 4.54 9.56
C ASP A 45 18.94 5.07 9.66
N LEU A 46 17.95 4.30 9.19
CA LEU A 46 16.53 4.65 9.30
C LEU A 46 15.87 4.19 10.60
N ARG A 47 16.47 3.20 11.29
CA ARG A 47 15.90 2.62 12.53
C ARG A 47 15.60 3.66 13.60
N PRO A 48 16.51 4.62 13.92
CA PRO A 48 16.21 5.63 14.94
C PRO A 48 14.96 6.49 14.63
N ALA A 49 14.78 6.84 13.36
CA ALA A 49 13.60 7.60 12.93
C ALA A 49 12.32 6.77 13.05
N LEU A 50 12.38 5.49 12.67
CA LEU A 50 11.25 4.56 12.78
C LEU A 50 10.88 4.28 14.23
N ASP A 51 11.85 4.15 15.12
CA ASP A 51 11.61 3.97 16.56
C ASP A 51 10.96 5.20 17.19
N MET A 52 11.38 6.40 16.76
CA MET A 52 10.73 7.65 17.18
C MET A 52 9.26 7.69 16.71
N ILE A 53 8.98 7.29 15.48
CA ILE A 53 7.61 7.22 14.96
C ILE A 53 6.80 6.20 15.75
N ARG A 54 7.37 5.04 16.05
CA ARG A 54 6.72 3.94 16.79
C ARG A 54 6.26 4.37 18.20
N SER A 55 6.95 5.32 18.82
CA SER A 55 6.53 5.86 20.12
C SER A 55 5.19 6.61 20.10
N THR A 56 4.75 7.07 18.93
CA THR A 56 3.51 7.83 18.74
C THR A 56 2.50 7.17 17.82
N TYR A 57 2.97 6.27 16.98
CA TYR A 57 2.17 5.50 16.04
C TYR A 57 2.83 4.14 15.85
N ASP A 58 2.28 3.11 16.48
CA ASP A 58 2.82 1.73 16.50
C ASP A 58 2.15 0.78 15.51
N ARG A 59 1.16 1.25 14.76
CA ARG A 59 0.35 0.47 13.82
C ARG A 59 1.04 0.27 12.48
N PHE A 60 2.35 0.03 12.48
CA PHE A 60 3.09 -0.32 11.27
C PHE A 60 4.01 -1.52 11.47
N GLU A 61 4.15 -2.28 10.42
CA GLU A 61 5.02 -3.45 10.33
C GLU A 61 5.91 -3.33 9.09
N ILE A 62 7.18 -3.68 9.21
CA ILE A 62 8.13 -3.76 8.10
C ILE A 62 8.62 -5.20 8.02
N ARG A 63 8.46 -5.83 6.88
CA ARG A 63 8.95 -7.18 6.57
C ARG A 63 10.03 -7.12 5.53
N GLU A 64 11.15 -7.72 5.86
CA GLU A 64 12.34 -7.78 5.01
C GLU A 64 12.32 -9.06 4.15
N HIS A 65 13.15 -9.07 3.11
CA HIS A 65 13.39 -10.23 2.24
C HIS A 65 12.16 -10.77 1.51
N THR A 66 11.16 -9.93 1.26
CA THR A 66 9.98 -10.28 0.49
C THR A 66 10.36 -10.49 -0.98
N PHE A 67 9.93 -11.60 -1.54
CA PHE A 67 10.33 -12.05 -2.88
C PHE A 67 11.86 -12.20 -3.07
N ALA A 68 12.59 -12.58 -2.01
CA ALA A 68 14.04 -12.74 -2.08
C ALA A 68 14.48 -13.73 -3.15
N ASP A 69 13.68 -14.77 -3.41
CA ASP A 69 13.95 -15.79 -4.43
C ASP A 69 13.54 -15.37 -5.86
N CYS A 70 13.04 -14.14 -6.05
CA CYS A 70 12.64 -13.68 -7.37
C CYS A 70 13.89 -13.40 -8.23
N PRO A 71 14.12 -14.16 -9.33
CA PRO A 71 15.26 -13.95 -10.19
C PRO A 71 15.11 -12.62 -10.96
N ASN A 72 16.23 -11.96 -11.19
CA ASN A 72 16.29 -10.74 -12.00
C ASN A 72 15.42 -9.59 -11.51
N MET A 73 15.33 -9.40 -10.19
CA MET A 73 14.62 -8.27 -9.61
C MET A 73 15.13 -6.96 -10.19
N ASN A 74 14.23 -6.21 -10.79
CA ASN A 74 14.48 -4.87 -11.33
C ASN A 74 13.25 -3.98 -11.07
N SER A 75 13.36 -2.71 -11.40
CA SER A 75 12.29 -1.74 -11.09
C SER A 75 10.95 -2.05 -11.77
N LEU A 76 10.95 -2.67 -12.95
CA LEU A 76 9.72 -3.06 -13.65
C LEU A 76 9.08 -4.26 -12.95
N VAL A 77 9.87 -5.28 -12.63
CA VAL A 77 9.42 -6.46 -11.87
C VAL A 77 8.87 -6.02 -10.50
N ALA A 78 9.61 -5.19 -9.77
CA ALA A 78 9.20 -4.70 -8.46
C ALA A 78 7.85 -3.95 -8.51
N ARG A 79 7.63 -3.10 -9.52
CA ARG A 79 6.35 -2.42 -9.72
C ARG A 79 5.20 -3.38 -9.99
N SER A 80 5.46 -4.49 -10.65
CA SER A 80 4.46 -5.52 -10.92
C SER A 80 4.15 -6.37 -9.68
N LEU A 81 5.19 -6.73 -8.92
CA LEU A 81 5.05 -7.59 -7.74
C LEU A 81 4.19 -6.99 -6.64
N ARG A 82 4.14 -5.67 -6.49
CA ARG A 82 3.25 -5.03 -5.51
C ARG A 82 1.77 -5.33 -5.72
N TRP A 83 1.37 -5.70 -6.95
CA TRP A 83 -0.01 -6.04 -7.27
C TRP A 83 -0.39 -7.49 -6.97
N VAL A 84 0.62 -8.34 -6.83
CA VAL A 84 0.46 -9.76 -6.47
C VAL A 84 0.97 -10.04 -5.06
N LEU A 85 1.36 -9.01 -4.34
CA LEU A 85 1.78 -9.11 -2.96
C LEU A 85 0.66 -9.71 -2.12
N TRP A 86 0.95 -10.81 -1.48
CA TRP A 86 0.06 -11.51 -0.61
C TRP A 86 0.71 -11.82 0.72
N ASP A 87 -0.02 -11.60 1.79
CA ASP A 87 0.33 -11.99 3.15
C ASP A 87 -0.91 -12.52 3.87
N GLU A 88 -0.77 -13.60 4.65
CA GLU A 88 -1.90 -14.21 5.36
C GLU A 88 -2.60 -13.23 6.32
N SER A 89 -1.84 -12.31 6.91
CA SER A 89 -2.40 -11.30 7.80
C SER A 89 -3.33 -10.28 7.11
N PHE A 90 -3.34 -10.24 5.79
CA PHE A 90 -4.29 -9.41 5.04
C PHE A 90 -5.74 -9.86 5.22
N ARG A 91 -5.95 -11.11 5.66
CA ARG A 91 -7.29 -11.62 5.99
C ARG A 91 -7.96 -10.91 7.17
N ASP A 92 -7.18 -10.25 8.00
CA ASP A 92 -7.68 -9.54 9.18
C ASP A 92 -8.25 -8.15 8.85
N TYR A 93 -8.18 -7.74 7.58
CA TYR A 93 -8.60 -6.42 7.11
C TYR A 93 -9.80 -6.49 6.18
N ASP A 94 -10.68 -5.51 6.31
CA ASP A 94 -11.82 -5.34 5.42
C ASP A 94 -11.38 -4.80 4.05
N TYR A 95 -10.34 -3.93 4.06
CA TYR A 95 -9.79 -3.30 2.86
C TYR A 95 -8.27 -3.25 2.89
N LEU A 96 -7.69 -3.51 1.72
CA LEU A 96 -6.27 -3.27 1.45
C LEU A 96 -6.13 -2.10 0.49
N TYR A 97 -5.26 -1.17 0.84
CA TYR A 97 -4.94 -0.02 0.02
C TYR A 97 -3.47 -0.07 -0.39
N THR A 98 -3.22 -0.49 -1.65
CA THR A 98 -1.86 -0.54 -2.17
C THR A 98 -1.41 0.86 -2.58
N ILE A 99 -0.30 1.31 -1.99
CA ILE A 99 0.22 2.67 -2.13
C ILE A 99 1.63 2.69 -2.71
N ASP A 100 2.05 3.84 -3.22
CA ASP A 100 3.45 4.10 -3.57
C ASP A 100 4.22 4.60 -2.34
N ILE A 101 5.52 4.27 -2.28
CA ILE A 101 6.37 4.61 -1.13
C ILE A 101 6.67 6.10 -1.01
N ASP A 102 6.66 6.84 -2.12
CA ASP A 102 7.00 8.25 -2.24
C ASP A 102 5.78 9.19 -2.05
N MET A 103 4.74 8.69 -1.39
CA MET A 103 3.54 9.46 -1.07
C MET A 103 3.64 10.13 0.30
N PHE A 104 2.92 11.25 0.43
CA PHE A 104 2.71 11.97 1.68
C PHE A 104 1.21 12.14 1.93
N TYR A 105 0.73 11.72 3.12
CA TYR A 105 -0.69 11.74 3.47
C TYR A 105 -1.05 12.98 4.29
N ILE A 106 -2.16 13.60 3.91
CA ILE A 106 -2.78 14.71 4.64
C ILE A 106 -4.23 14.32 4.91
N ARG A 107 -4.72 14.58 6.12
CA ARG A 107 -6.12 14.31 6.46
C ARG A 107 -7.03 15.14 5.55
N GLU A 108 -7.90 14.44 4.82
CA GLU A 108 -8.92 15.07 4.01
C GLU A 108 -10.20 15.33 4.82
N PRO A 109 -11.04 16.34 4.43
CA PRO A 109 -12.32 16.60 5.11
C PRO A 109 -13.27 15.40 5.10
N GLN A 110 -13.34 14.68 3.98
CA GLN A 110 -13.99 13.38 3.89
C GLN A 110 -12.94 12.29 4.05
N GLU A 111 -13.26 11.28 4.83
CA GLU A 111 -12.34 10.17 5.10
C GLU A 111 -11.95 9.48 3.78
N LEU A 112 -10.64 9.24 3.59
CA LEU A 112 -10.07 8.76 2.33
C LEU A 112 -10.71 7.46 1.86
N MET A 113 -10.89 6.51 2.78
CA MET A 113 -11.43 5.20 2.43
C MET A 113 -12.92 5.24 2.15
N GLU A 114 -13.67 6.12 2.82
CA GLU A 114 -15.09 6.32 2.52
C GLU A 114 -15.30 6.77 1.08
N GLN A 115 -14.46 7.69 0.59
CA GLN A 115 -14.53 8.16 -0.80
C GLN A 115 -14.32 7.01 -1.80
N HIS A 116 -13.35 6.13 -1.51
CA HIS A 116 -13.07 4.97 -2.37
C HIS A 116 -14.19 3.93 -2.31
N ILE A 117 -14.75 3.68 -1.13
CA ILE A 117 -15.85 2.73 -0.94
C ILE A 117 -17.11 3.23 -1.65
N GLU A 118 -17.45 4.50 -1.51
CA GLU A 118 -18.56 5.11 -2.24
C GLU A 118 -18.40 4.95 -3.75
N HIS A 119 -17.17 5.17 -4.26
CA HIS A 119 -16.88 5.00 -5.67
C HIS A 119 -17.00 3.54 -6.12
N MET A 120 -16.49 2.58 -5.33
CA MET A 120 -16.65 1.14 -5.60
C MET A 120 -18.13 0.74 -5.67
N ASN A 121 -18.92 1.22 -4.73
CA ASN A 121 -20.37 0.98 -4.71
C ASN A 121 -21.06 1.56 -5.95
N TYR A 122 -20.66 2.78 -6.35
CA TYR A 122 -21.21 3.45 -7.53
C TYR A 122 -20.92 2.69 -8.83
N ILE A 123 -19.71 2.15 -9.00
CA ILE A 123 -19.33 1.39 -10.20
C ILE A 123 -19.66 -0.10 -10.13
N GLY A 124 -20.16 -0.58 -8.99
CA GLY A 124 -20.48 -2.00 -8.77
C GLY A 124 -19.25 -2.91 -8.79
N SER A 125 -18.11 -2.44 -8.29
CA SER A 125 -16.84 -3.18 -8.29
C SER A 125 -16.28 -3.30 -6.87
N ASP A 126 -15.67 -4.44 -6.58
CA ASP A 126 -14.93 -4.68 -5.32
C ASP A 126 -13.50 -4.11 -5.33
N CYS A 127 -13.09 -3.46 -6.42
CA CYS A 127 -11.82 -2.77 -6.48
C CYS A 127 -11.93 -1.48 -7.30
N VAL A 128 -11.14 -0.49 -6.93
CA VAL A 128 -11.00 0.76 -7.65
C VAL A 128 -9.52 1.11 -7.77
N SER A 129 -9.12 1.56 -8.94
CA SER A 129 -7.81 2.15 -9.14
C SER A 129 -8.00 3.60 -9.53
N ASN A 130 -7.39 4.51 -8.77
CA ASN A 130 -7.40 5.92 -9.07
C ASN A 130 -8.79 6.59 -8.99
N PHE A 131 -9.12 7.13 -7.82
CA PHE A 131 -10.32 7.93 -7.63
C PHE A 131 -10.18 9.25 -8.39
N ARG A 132 -10.95 9.43 -9.44
CA ARG A 132 -11.08 10.73 -10.12
C ARG A 132 -12.39 11.38 -9.66
N ARG A 133 -12.29 12.51 -8.97
CA ARG A 133 -13.45 13.38 -8.78
C ARG A 133 -13.96 13.78 -10.17
N ILE A 134 -15.23 13.54 -10.42
CA ILE A 134 -15.88 13.74 -11.74
C ILE A 134 -15.67 15.17 -12.32
N ASN A 135 -15.35 16.15 -11.47
CA ASN A 135 -15.23 17.55 -11.81
C ASN A 135 -13.81 18.08 -12.00
N VAL A 136 -12.79 17.22 -11.98
CA VAL A 136 -11.41 17.68 -12.18
C VAL A 136 -10.78 16.90 -13.33
N ILE A 137 -10.89 17.44 -14.55
CA ILE A 137 -10.04 17.06 -15.67
C ILE A 137 -8.62 17.53 -15.33
N ARG A 138 -7.90 16.78 -14.53
CA ARG A 138 -6.46 16.92 -14.41
C ARG A 138 -5.84 15.67 -15.02
N HIS A 139 -5.13 15.86 -16.10
CA HIS A 139 -4.17 14.93 -16.63
C HIS A 139 -2.99 14.87 -15.65
N THR A 140 -3.14 14.17 -14.53
CA THR A 140 -1.99 13.73 -13.75
C THR A 140 -1.62 12.34 -14.24
N PRO A 141 -0.39 12.13 -14.69
CA PRO A 141 0.05 10.81 -15.07
C PRO A 141 0.09 9.92 -13.81
N PHE A 142 -0.73 8.89 -13.82
CA PHE A 142 -0.57 7.62 -13.14
C PHE A 142 -0.24 7.64 -11.63
N GLU A 143 -1.15 8.09 -10.81
CA GLU A 143 -1.24 7.55 -9.44
C GLU A 143 -2.23 6.40 -9.46
N ILE A 144 -1.72 5.19 -9.62
CA ILE A 144 -2.52 3.98 -9.54
C ILE A 144 -2.67 3.66 -8.05
N MET A 145 -3.68 4.25 -7.43
CA MET A 145 -4.15 3.80 -6.13
C MET A 145 -5.18 2.69 -6.38
N ARG A 146 -4.87 1.48 -6.00
CA ARG A 146 -5.81 0.36 -6.06
C ARG A 146 -6.27 0.03 -4.66
N LEU A 147 -7.55 0.14 -4.47
CA LEU A 147 -8.23 -0.38 -3.31
C LEU A 147 -8.77 -1.76 -3.67
N PHE A 148 -8.49 -2.73 -2.82
CA PHE A 148 -9.02 -4.06 -2.98
C PHE A 148 -9.86 -4.40 -1.75
N LYS A 149 -11.14 -4.66 -1.96
CA LYS A 149 -11.88 -5.48 -1.02
C LYS A 149 -11.32 -6.88 -1.07
N TRP A 150 -11.14 -7.50 0.09
CA TRP A 150 -10.45 -8.78 0.24
C TRP A 150 -10.83 -9.85 -0.83
N GLY A 151 -12.10 -9.96 -1.21
CA GLY A 151 -12.55 -10.88 -2.24
C GLY A 151 -11.96 -10.66 -3.63
N GLY A 152 -11.61 -9.41 -3.98
CA GLY A 152 -11.05 -9.07 -5.30
C GLY A 152 -9.63 -9.56 -5.52
N ILE A 153 -8.76 -9.46 -4.48
CA ILE A 153 -7.37 -9.98 -4.58
C ILE A 153 -7.37 -11.49 -4.76
N ARG A 154 -8.24 -12.21 -4.04
CA ARG A 154 -8.32 -13.66 -4.15
C ARG A 154 -8.66 -14.12 -5.57
N GLY A 155 -9.59 -13.43 -6.22
CA GLY A 155 -9.97 -13.70 -7.61
C GLY A 155 -8.79 -13.52 -8.59
N VAL A 156 -7.98 -12.48 -8.42
CA VAL A 156 -6.78 -12.25 -9.26
C VAL A 156 -5.71 -13.30 -9.02
N ILE A 157 -5.48 -13.71 -7.78
CA ILE A 157 -4.49 -14.73 -7.43
C ILE A 157 -4.95 -16.10 -7.95
N ASP A 158 -6.23 -16.40 -7.83
CA ASP A 158 -6.78 -17.67 -8.33
C ASP A 158 -6.73 -17.75 -9.88
N MET A 159 -6.98 -16.63 -10.57
CA MET A 159 -6.73 -16.50 -12.01
C MET A 159 -5.27 -16.78 -12.39
N LEU A 160 -4.32 -16.17 -11.68
CA LEU A 160 -2.89 -16.36 -11.96
C LEU A 160 -2.39 -17.77 -11.65
N LYS A 161 -3.10 -18.53 -10.82
CA LYS A 161 -2.78 -19.95 -10.53
C LYS A 161 -3.35 -20.94 -11.56
N THR A 162 -4.42 -20.56 -12.26
CA THR A 162 -5.09 -21.42 -13.25
C THR A 162 -4.47 -21.38 -14.65
N ASP A 163 -3.63 -20.37 -14.91
CA ASP A 163 -2.91 -20.20 -16.20
C ASP A 163 -1.51 -20.84 -16.21
N ARG A 164 -1.27 -21.88 -15.36
CA ARG A 164 -0.02 -22.68 -15.37
C ARG A 164 -0.26 -24.10 -15.79
#